data_5c1dc062eeb2bb455eb04bb622c2e0c6
#
_entry.id   5c1dc062eeb2bb455eb04bb622c2e0c6
#
_cell.length_a   1.000
_cell.length_b   1.000
_cell.length_c   1.000
_cell.angle_alpha   90.00
_cell.angle_beta   90.00
_cell.angle_gamma   90.00
#
_symmetry.space_group_name_H-M   'P 1'
#
loop_
_entity.id
_entity.type
_entity.pdbx_description
1 polymer ?
#
loop_
_entity_poly.entity_id
_entity_poly.type
_entity_poly.pdbx_seq_one_letter_code
_entity_poly.pdbx_strand_id
1 'polypeptide(L)' 'GQPSGFGLTPEEARTEASKLMASPAYTNQGHVEHKAVVQKVQDLFKQAYPEQN' A
#
# COMPACT_ATOMS: atom_id res chain seq x y z
N GLY A 1 12.26 -3.27 18.63
CA GLY A 1 11.36 -4.08 17.98
C GLY A 1 10.76 -3.42 16.80
N GLN A 2 10.33 -4.23 15.95
CA GLN A 2 9.77 -3.78 14.72
C GLN A 2 8.32 -3.45 14.89
N PRO A 3 7.93 -2.28 14.59
CA PRO A 3 6.52 -1.96 14.71
C PRO A 3 5.72 -2.80 13.73
N SER A 4 4.46 -2.87 13.99
CA SER A 4 3.59 -3.56 13.09
C SER A 4 3.65 -2.90 11.72
N GLY A 5 3.09 -3.57 10.77
CA GLY A 5 3.07 -3.05 9.43
C GLY A 5 4.40 -3.23 8.75
N PHE A 6 4.77 -2.27 7.98
CA PHE A 6 5.93 -2.41 7.13
C PHE A 6 7.15 -1.67 7.66
N GLY A 7 7.02 -1.00 8.78
CA GLY A 7 8.14 -0.26 9.33
C GLY A 7 8.55 0.93 8.49
N LEU A 8 7.63 1.46 7.70
CA LEU A 8 7.93 2.57 6.82
C LEU A 8 7.52 3.89 7.43
N THR A 9 8.24 4.94 7.04
CA THR A 9 7.78 6.27 7.39
C THR A 9 6.56 6.60 6.53
N PRO A 10 5.77 7.62 6.94
CA PRO A 10 4.62 7.98 6.10
C PRO A 10 4.99 8.31 4.67
N GLU A 11 6.12 8.96 4.46
CA GLU A 11 6.54 9.27 3.10
C GLU A 11 6.88 8.02 2.32
N GLU A 12 7.57 7.09 2.97
CA GLU A 12 7.90 5.84 2.31
C GLU A 12 6.66 5.05 1.98
N ALA A 13 5.70 5.08 2.89
CA ALA A 13 4.46 4.35 2.64
C ALA A 13 3.74 4.92 1.41
N ARG A 14 3.71 6.24 1.28
CA ARG A 14 3.09 6.85 0.10
C ARG A 14 3.82 6.47 -1.17
N THR A 15 5.15 6.48 -1.11
CA THR A 15 5.94 6.13 -2.29
C THR A 15 5.67 4.70 -2.71
N GLU A 16 5.64 3.78 -1.75
CA GLU A 16 5.38 2.39 -2.08
C GLU A 16 3.97 2.22 -2.63
N ALA A 17 3.01 2.92 -2.04
CA ALA A 17 1.65 2.82 -2.55
C ALA A 17 1.57 3.32 -3.99
N SER A 18 2.27 4.41 -4.29
CA SER A 18 2.27 4.93 -5.65
C SER A 18 2.85 3.92 -6.63
N LYS A 19 3.94 3.26 -6.23
CA LYS A 19 4.54 2.27 -7.09
C LYS A 19 3.57 1.12 -7.36
N LEU A 20 2.90 0.67 -6.33
CA LEU A 20 1.96 -0.43 -6.50
C LEU A 20 0.78 -0.03 -7.35
N MET A 21 0.31 1.21 -7.18
CA MET A 21 -0.82 1.67 -7.98
C MET A 21 -0.48 1.78 -9.45
N ALA A 22 0.80 1.90 -9.77
CA ALA A 22 1.22 1.94 -11.16
C ALA A 22 1.48 0.56 -11.73
N SER A 23 1.38 -0.48 -10.92
CA SER A 23 1.68 -1.83 -11.39
C SER A 23 0.48 -2.46 -12.06
N PRO A 24 0.72 -3.43 -12.94
CA PRO A 24 -0.40 -4.12 -13.60
C PRO A 24 -1.30 -4.85 -12.60
N ALA A 25 -0.73 -5.33 -11.50
CA ALA A 25 -1.55 -6.04 -10.53
C ALA A 25 -2.59 -5.11 -9.91
N TYR A 26 -2.30 -3.82 -9.83
CA TYR A 26 -3.27 -2.88 -9.28
C TYR A 26 -4.26 -2.42 -10.36
N THR A 27 -3.75 -2.11 -11.54
CA THR A 27 -4.60 -1.52 -12.59
C THR A 27 -5.42 -2.56 -13.33
N ASN A 28 -5.01 -3.82 -13.31
CA ASN A 28 -5.71 -4.86 -14.03
C ASN A 28 -6.53 -5.69 -13.03
N GLN A 29 -7.84 -5.49 -13.04
CA GLN A 29 -8.71 -6.16 -12.09
C GLN A 29 -8.71 -7.66 -12.28
N GLY A 30 -8.33 -8.14 -13.44
CA GLY A 30 -8.25 -9.58 -13.68
C GLY A 30 -6.95 -10.21 -13.24
N HIS A 31 -6.03 -9.40 -12.75
CA HIS A 31 -4.74 -9.94 -12.33
C HIS A 31 -4.93 -10.81 -11.09
N VAL A 32 -4.20 -11.93 -11.04
CA VAL A 32 -4.38 -12.87 -9.94
C VAL A 32 -4.04 -12.24 -8.61
N GLU A 33 -3.13 -11.25 -8.59
CA GLU A 33 -2.75 -10.61 -7.35
C GLU A 33 -3.42 -9.27 -7.11
N HIS A 34 -4.45 -8.98 -7.89
CA HIS A 34 -5.09 -7.67 -7.79
C HIS A 34 -5.58 -7.41 -6.36
N LYS A 35 -6.28 -8.37 -5.78
CA LYS A 35 -6.83 -8.16 -4.44
C LYS A 35 -5.74 -7.95 -3.41
N ALA A 36 -4.67 -8.72 -3.51
CA ALA A 36 -3.57 -8.60 -2.56
C ALA A 36 -2.91 -7.22 -2.68
N VAL A 37 -2.72 -6.76 -3.90
CA VAL A 37 -2.08 -5.47 -4.11
C VAL A 37 -2.99 -4.33 -3.64
N VAL A 38 -4.28 -4.42 -3.94
CA VAL A 38 -5.21 -3.40 -3.47
C VAL A 38 -5.19 -3.32 -1.94
N GLN A 39 -5.21 -4.48 -1.28
CA GLN A 39 -5.17 -4.49 0.17
C GLN A 39 -3.87 -3.88 0.68
N LYS A 40 -2.78 -4.18 0.03
CA LYS A 40 -1.50 -3.63 0.47
C LYS A 40 -1.46 -2.12 0.29
N VAL A 41 -2.00 -1.63 -0.80
CA VAL A 41 -2.06 -0.19 -1.03
C VAL A 41 -2.86 0.48 0.08
N GLN A 42 -4.00 -0.11 0.45
CA GLN A 42 -4.81 0.46 1.51
C GLN A 42 -4.05 0.48 2.83
N ASP A 43 -3.32 -0.60 3.14
CA ASP A 43 -2.54 -0.64 4.35
C ASP A 43 -1.44 0.41 4.34
N LEU A 44 -0.82 0.61 3.19
CA LEU A 44 0.22 1.62 3.09
C LEU A 44 -0.34 3.01 3.31
N PHE A 45 -1.52 3.28 2.78
CA PHE A 45 -2.14 4.59 3.00
C PHE A 45 -2.52 4.78 4.46
N LYS A 46 -2.90 3.71 5.14
CA LYS A 46 -3.16 3.83 6.56
C LYS A 46 -1.92 4.24 7.32
N GLN A 47 -0.77 3.75 6.91
CA GLN A 47 0.47 4.16 7.54
C GLN A 47 0.86 5.58 7.17
N ALA A 48 0.58 5.96 5.93
CA ALA A 48 0.91 7.31 5.48
C ALA A 48 0.02 8.36 6.15
N TYR A 49 -1.22 7.98 6.47
CA TYR A 49 -2.18 8.92 7.06
C TYR A 49 -2.81 8.31 8.29
N PRO A 50 -2.01 8.13 9.35
CA PRO A 50 -2.51 7.40 10.53
C PRO A 50 -3.64 8.09 11.25
N GLU A 51 -3.80 9.36 11.07
CA GLU A 51 -4.86 10.08 11.75
C GLU A 51 -6.11 10.23 10.92
N GLN A 52 -6.14 9.60 9.82
CA GLN A 52 -7.31 9.66 8.99
C GLN A 52 -8.45 8.93 9.63
N ASN A 53 -9.58 9.51 9.62
CA ASN A 53 -10.75 8.85 10.15
C ASN A 53 -11.72 8.51 9.10
#